data_eb0ed07dc7da4145359bc379d8246f9f
#
_entry.id   eb0ed07dc7da4145359bc379d8246f9f
#
_cell.length_a   1.000
_cell.length_b   1.000
_cell.length_c   1.000
_cell.angle_alpha   90.00
_cell.angle_beta   90.00
_cell.angle_gamma   90.00
#
_symmetry.space_group_name_H-M   'P 1'
#
loop_
_entity.id
_entity.type
_entity.pdbx_description
1 polymer ?
#
loop_
_entity_poly.entity_id
_entity_poly.type
_entity_poly.pdbx_seq_one_letter_code
_entity_poly.pdbx_strand_id
1 'polypeptide(L)'
;MKNFLADSTSPYLLQHADNPVRWEPWTPAALERARQEDRPSFLSVGYSACHWCHVMAHESFENDSIAAILNEHFVNIKVDREERPDLDAVYMSAVQLLTGRGGWPMSVFLTPDLEPFFAGTYWPPQQRGGMPGFPQVLHAVIDAWANRREQVTKQAGEITAALSQSLVSASPDGGPPTDAVLEQAAHTLGRMFDRHYGGFGAAPKFPHPMDLRLLLRTAQRSGRLDDLEMTVHSLACMAAGGIHDHLGGDVNPLEGISVIEIGLK
;
A
#
# COMPACT_ATOMS: atom_id res chain seq x y z
N MET A 1 1.21 -23.34 -16.31
CA MET A 1 2.00 -22.63 -17.35
C MET A 1 2.58 -21.40 -16.66
N LYS A 2 3.90 -21.17 -16.72
CA LYS A 2 4.52 -19.98 -16.11
C LYS A 2 3.97 -18.72 -16.76
N ASN A 3 3.73 -17.69 -15.97
CA ASN A 3 3.29 -16.38 -16.48
C ASN A 3 4.52 -15.51 -16.87
N PHE A 4 4.28 -14.27 -17.31
CA PHE A 4 5.34 -13.40 -17.83
C PHE A 4 6.31 -12.88 -16.76
N LEU A 5 6.09 -13.20 -15.47
CA LEU A 5 7.02 -12.83 -14.39
C LEU A 5 8.17 -13.81 -14.22
N ALA A 6 8.16 -14.96 -14.92
CA ALA A 6 9.17 -16.00 -14.77
C ALA A 6 10.60 -15.54 -15.12
N ASP A 7 10.73 -14.54 -16.01
CA ASP A 7 12.01 -13.97 -16.43
C ASP A 7 12.36 -12.67 -15.69
N SER A 8 11.62 -12.33 -14.62
CA SER A 8 11.85 -11.12 -13.82
C SER A 8 13.10 -11.28 -12.95
N THR A 9 13.75 -10.17 -12.64
CA THR A 9 14.87 -10.11 -11.67
C THR A 9 14.41 -9.80 -10.26
N SER A 10 13.20 -9.27 -10.09
CA SER A 10 12.61 -8.96 -8.78
C SER A 10 12.28 -10.24 -8.02
N PRO A 11 12.79 -10.43 -6.79
CA PRO A 11 12.38 -11.54 -5.93
C PRO A 11 10.88 -11.56 -5.66
N TYR A 12 10.26 -10.39 -5.52
CA TYR A 12 8.82 -10.26 -5.33
C TYR A 12 8.02 -10.74 -6.54
N LEU A 13 8.40 -10.32 -7.75
CA LEU A 13 7.71 -10.75 -8.97
C LEU A 13 7.87 -12.24 -9.21
N LEU A 14 9.06 -12.80 -8.95
CA LEU A 14 9.34 -14.24 -9.06
C LEU A 14 8.47 -15.10 -8.13
N GLN A 15 8.08 -14.60 -6.94
CA GLN A 15 7.17 -15.29 -6.03
C GLN A 15 5.78 -15.52 -6.67
N HIS A 16 5.42 -14.74 -7.68
CA HIS A 16 4.16 -14.84 -8.39
C HIS A 16 4.25 -15.50 -9.77
N ALA A 17 5.42 -15.99 -10.16
CA ALA A 17 5.67 -16.57 -11.49
C ALA A 17 4.84 -17.84 -11.77
N ASP A 18 4.49 -18.60 -10.74
CA ASP A 18 3.71 -19.84 -10.84
C ASP A 18 2.21 -19.65 -10.52
N ASN A 19 1.75 -18.42 -10.25
CA ASN A 19 0.33 -18.16 -10.02
C ASN A 19 -0.51 -18.49 -11.27
N PRO A 20 -1.75 -18.99 -11.11
CA PRO A 20 -2.69 -19.19 -12.22
C PRO A 20 -3.13 -17.87 -12.85
N VAL A 21 -2.99 -16.73 -12.14
CA VAL A 21 -3.19 -15.39 -12.71
C VAL A 21 -2.10 -15.11 -13.75
N ARG A 22 -2.51 -14.67 -14.94
CA ARG A 22 -1.59 -14.28 -16.03
C ARG A 22 -1.00 -12.90 -15.74
N TRP A 23 -0.09 -12.84 -14.79
CA TRP A 23 0.62 -11.63 -14.44
C TRP A 23 1.58 -11.20 -15.53
N GLU A 24 1.62 -9.89 -15.78
CA GLU A 24 2.62 -9.22 -16.59
C GLU A 24 3.36 -8.19 -15.74
N PRO A 25 4.67 -7.98 -15.99
CA PRO A 25 5.35 -6.82 -15.44
C PRO A 25 4.85 -5.53 -16.12
N TRP A 26 5.08 -4.39 -15.50
CA TRP A 26 4.76 -3.08 -16.08
C TRP A 26 5.65 -2.81 -17.30
N THR A 27 5.20 -3.14 -18.47
CA THR A 27 5.92 -2.99 -19.73
C THR A 27 5.06 -2.28 -20.79
N PRO A 28 5.68 -1.60 -21.78
CA PRO A 28 4.94 -1.02 -22.89
C PRO A 28 4.03 -2.03 -23.59
N ALA A 29 4.45 -3.29 -23.71
CA ALA A 29 3.65 -4.35 -24.34
C ALA A 29 2.37 -4.68 -23.54
N ALA A 30 2.46 -4.79 -22.22
CA ALA A 30 1.31 -5.02 -21.35
C ALA A 30 0.30 -3.86 -21.43
N LEU A 31 0.81 -2.62 -21.40
CA LEU A 31 -0.02 -1.43 -21.48
C LEU A 31 -0.70 -1.28 -22.85
N GLU A 32 0.05 -1.55 -23.92
CA GLU A 32 -0.49 -1.53 -25.28
C GLU A 32 -1.56 -2.61 -25.46
N ARG A 33 -1.38 -3.80 -24.88
CA ARG A 33 -2.39 -4.84 -24.90
C ARG A 33 -3.70 -4.39 -24.24
N ALA A 34 -3.63 -3.69 -23.10
CA ALA A 34 -4.82 -3.15 -22.45
C ALA A 34 -5.60 -2.20 -23.37
N ARG A 35 -4.89 -1.37 -24.16
CA ARG A 35 -5.50 -0.46 -25.15
C ARG A 35 -6.12 -1.22 -26.33
N GLN A 36 -5.38 -2.16 -26.91
CA GLN A 36 -5.85 -2.91 -28.08
C GLN A 36 -7.05 -3.80 -27.76
N GLU A 37 -7.08 -4.42 -26.59
CA GLU A 37 -8.18 -5.27 -26.14
C GLU A 37 -9.34 -4.46 -25.51
N ASP A 38 -9.18 -3.15 -25.33
CA ASP A 38 -10.10 -2.24 -24.60
C ASP A 38 -10.50 -2.81 -23.22
N ARG A 39 -9.53 -3.35 -22.49
CA ARG A 39 -9.73 -4.01 -21.21
C ARG A 39 -9.14 -3.17 -20.08
N PRO A 40 -9.84 -3.10 -18.92
CA PRO A 40 -9.25 -2.46 -17.74
C PRO A 40 -8.04 -3.25 -17.25
N SER A 41 -7.07 -2.54 -16.68
CA SER A 41 -5.93 -3.19 -16.04
C SER A 41 -6.20 -3.36 -14.55
N PHE A 42 -5.85 -4.54 -14.01
CA PHE A 42 -5.74 -4.77 -12.58
C PHE A 42 -4.26 -4.64 -12.19
N LEU A 43 -3.93 -3.55 -11.53
CA LEU A 43 -2.59 -3.25 -11.03
C LEU A 43 -2.48 -3.71 -9.57
N SER A 44 -1.57 -4.63 -9.30
CA SER A 44 -1.24 -5.08 -7.95
C SER A 44 0.20 -4.73 -7.61
N VAL A 45 0.39 -3.88 -6.61
CA VAL A 45 1.71 -3.42 -6.15
C VAL A 45 1.97 -3.93 -4.75
N GLY A 46 3.20 -4.37 -4.51
CA GLY A 46 3.66 -4.86 -3.23
C GLY A 46 5.17 -4.95 -3.16
N TYR A 47 5.70 -5.73 -2.24
CA TYR A 47 7.13 -5.98 -2.05
C TYR A 47 7.36 -7.32 -1.36
N SER A 48 8.60 -7.84 -1.42
CA SER A 48 8.90 -9.23 -0.99
C SER A 48 8.66 -9.49 0.50
N ALA A 49 8.86 -8.51 1.37
CA ALA A 49 8.63 -8.65 2.82
C ALA A 49 7.21 -8.20 3.26
N CYS A 50 6.27 -8.05 2.32
CA CYS A 50 4.92 -7.61 2.61
C CYS A 50 4.03 -8.77 3.06
N HIS A 51 3.75 -8.89 4.36
CA HIS A 51 2.91 -9.96 4.91
C HIS A 51 1.53 -10.07 4.22
N TRP A 52 0.77 -8.98 4.18
CA TRP A 52 -0.56 -8.99 3.56
C TRP A 52 -0.55 -9.23 2.06
N CYS A 53 0.59 -8.95 1.38
CA CYS A 53 0.76 -9.34 -0.03
C CYS A 53 0.83 -10.86 -0.17
N HIS A 54 1.54 -11.54 0.74
CA HIS A 54 1.59 -13.01 0.79
C HIS A 54 0.22 -13.60 1.13
N VAL A 55 -0.47 -13.04 2.12
CA VAL A 55 -1.83 -13.50 2.46
C VAL A 55 -2.75 -13.40 1.23
N MET A 56 -2.76 -12.25 0.52
CA MET A 56 -3.60 -12.09 -0.67
C MET A 56 -3.17 -13.01 -1.82
N ALA A 57 -1.88 -13.32 -1.94
CA ALA A 57 -1.37 -14.28 -2.91
C ALA A 57 -1.96 -15.66 -2.66
N HIS A 58 -1.81 -16.18 -1.46
CA HIS A 58 -2.30 -17.52 -1.09
C HIS A 58 -3.83 -17.64 -1.11
N GLU A 59 -4.53 -16.61 -0.61
CA GLU A 59 -5.99 -16.66 -0.54
C GLU A 59 -6.67 -16.39 -1.89
N SER A 60 -6.07 -15.57 -2.77
CA SER A 60 -6.74 -15.09 -3.98
C SER A 60 -5.97 -15.35 -5.29
N PHE A 61 -4.66 -15.08 -5.35
CA PHE A 61 -3.94 -15.16 -6.61
C PHE A 61 -3.54 -16.60 -7.00
N GLU A 62 -3.52 -17.51 -6.03
CA GLU A 62 -3.32 -18.95 -6.22
C GLU A 62 -4.64 -19.70 -6.43
N ASN A 63 -5.77 -19.02 -6.35
CA ASN A 63 -7.10 -19.59 -6.53
C ASN A 63 -7.50 -19.58 -8.00
N ASP A 64 -7.71 -20.77 -8.60
CA ASP A 64 -8.04 -20.94 -10.01
C ASP A 64 -9.33 -20.21 -10.42
N SER A 65 -10.34 -20.16 -9.56
CA SER A 65 -11.62 -19.51 -9.86
C SER A 65 -11.47 -17.99 -9.92
N ILE A 66 -10.70 -17.40 -9.00
CA ILE A 66 -10.39 -15.97 -8.99
C ILE A 66 -9.48 -15.63 -10.17
N ALA A 67 -8.47 -16.47 -10.41
CA ALA A 67 -7.59 -16.32 -11.56
C ALA A 67 -8.32 -16.36 -12.90
N ALA A 68 -9.33 -17.21 -13.04
CA ALA A 68 -10.15 -17.25 -14.24
C ALA A 68 -10.85 -15.91 -14.50
N ILE A 69 -11.48 -15.32 -13.48
CA ILE A 69 -12.13 -14.00 -13.59
C ILE A 69 -11.11 -12.91 -13.98
N LEU A 70 -9.96 -12.88 -13.29
CA LEU A 70 -8.90 -11.91 -13.58
C LEU A 70 -8.37 -12.04 -15.01
N ASN A 71 -8.10 -13.27 -15.45
CA ASN A 71 -7.53 -13.55 -16.78
C ASN A 71 -8.52 -13.27 -17.93
N GLU A 72 -9.81 -13.43 -17.67
CA GLU A 72 -10.84 -13.19 -18.67
C GLU A 72 -11.11 -11.68 -18.86
N HIS A 73 -11.12 -10.91 -17.77
CA HIS A 73 -11.68 -9.56 -17.81
C HIS A 73 -10.63 -8.45 -17.67
N PHE A 74 -9.40 -8.75 -17.25
CA PHE A 74 -8.39 -7.75 -16.97
C PHE A 74 -7.06 -8.05 -17.66
N VAL A 75 -6.29 -7.00 -17.90
CA VAL A 75 -4.84 -7.12 -18.08
C VAL A 75 -4.22 -7.00 -16.68
N ASN A 76 -3.63 -8.11 -16.19
CA ASN A 76 -3.16 -8.21 -14.81
C ASN A 76 -1.69 -7.78 -14.74
N ILE A 77 -1.42 -6.67 -14.09
CA ILE A 77 -0.08 -6.09 -13.98
C ILE A 77 0.40 -6.20 -12.54
N LYS A 78 1.60 -6.79 -12.36
CA LYS A 78 2.26 -6.90 -11.06
C LYS A 78 3.46 -5.98 -11.00
N VAL A 79 3.59 -5.22 -9.91
CA VAL A 79 4.68 -4.26 -9.72
C VAL A 79 5.33 -4.48 -8.37
N ASP A 80 6.66 -4.53 -8.38
CA ASP A 80 7.47 -4.42 -7.18
C ASP A 80 7.73 -2.93 -6.89
N ARG A 81 7.25 -2.44 -5.75
CA ARG A 81 7.46 -1.05 -5.34
C ARG A 81 8.92 -0.70 -5.10
N GLU A 82 9.77 -1.70 -4.80
CA GLU A 82 11.19 -1.48 -4.56
C GLU A 82 11.94 -1.22 -5.87
N GLU A 83 11.48 -1.82 -6.99
CA GLU A 83 11.99 -1.53 -8.33
C GLU A 83 11.31 -0.31 -8.98
N ARG A 84 10.02 -0.07 -8.69
CA ARG A 84 9.21 0.99 -9.29
C ARG A 84 8.54 1.89 -8.24
N PRO A 85 9.34 2.58 -7.40
CA PRO A 85 8.81 3.53 -6.41
C PRO A 85 8.05 4.72 -7.03
N ASP A 86 8.32 5.05 -8.27
CA ASP A 86 7.60 6.04 -9.06
C ASP A 86 6.12 5.67 -9.24
N LEU A 87 5.84 4.43 -9.66
CA LEU A 87 4.47 3.91 -9.80
C LEU A 87 3.79 3.78 -8.45
N ASP A 88 4.52 3.26 -7.44
CA ASP A 88 4.01 3.15 -6.09
C ASP A 88 3.53 4.50 -5.55
N ALA A 89 4.32 5.55 -5.68
CA ALA A 89 3.96 6.88 -5.18
C ALA A 89 2.70 7.46 -5.85
N VAL A 90 2.61 7.36 -7.18
CA VAL A 90 1.47 7.87 -7.95
C VAL A 90 0.18 7.13 -7.58
N TYR A 91 0.20 5.79 -7.65
CA TYR A 91 -1.02 5.00 -7.40
C TYR A 91 -1.36 4.88 -5.93
N MET A 92 -0.39 5.00 -5.00
CA MET A 92 -0.68 5.14 -3.57
C MET A 92 -1.46 6.42 -3.29
N SER A 93 -1.12 7.53 -3.94
CA SER A 93 -1.87 8.77 -3.84
C SER A 93 -3.31 8.60 -4.35
N ALA A 94 -3.50 7.83 -5.43
CA ALA A 94 -4.84 7.48 -5.93
C ALA A 94 -5.62 6.63 -4.92
N VAL A 95 -4.99 5.61 -4.32
CA VAL A 95 -5.61 4.76 -3.30
C VAL A 95 -6.04 5.60 -2.10
N GLN A 96 -5.17 6.49 -1.61
CA GLN A 96 -5.47 7.38 -0.49
C GLN A 96 -6.62 8.34 -0.81
N LEU A 97 -6.65 8.90 -2.01
CA LEU A 97 -7.74 9.78 -2.46
C LEU A 97 -9.08 9.04 -2.51
N LEU A 98 -9.09 7.80 -3.00
CA LEU A 98 -10.30 6.99 -3.18
C LEU A 98 -10.81 6.35 -1.89
N THR A 99 -9.91 5.97 -0.97
CA THR A 99 -10.26 5.14 0.19
C THR A 99 -10.06 5.85 1.54
N GLY A 100 -9.40 7.02 1.54
CA GLY A 100 -9.00 7.74 2.74
C GLY A 100 -7.79 7.13 3.48
N ARG A 101 -7.24 6.03 2.99
CA ARG A 101 -6.10 5.32 3.59
C ARG A 101 -5.26 4.64 2.52
N GLY A 102 -3.97 4.40 2.80
CA GLY A 102 -3.07 3.65 1.94
C GLY A 102 -2.57 2.37 2.60
N GLY A 103 -1.83 1.56 1.83
CA GLY A 103 -1.20 0.34 2.33
C GLY A 103 -0.92 -0.67 1.22
N TRP A 104 -0.20 -1.74 1.58
CA TRP A 104 0.07 -2.86 0.68
C TRP A 104 -0.54 -4.14 1.25
N PRO A 105 -1.01 -5.06 0.33
CA PRO A 105 -0.98 -4.94 -1.12
C PRO A 105 -1.80 -3.75 -1.59
N MET A 106 -1.30 -3.03 -2.56
CA MET A 106 -2.05 -1.97 -3.23
C MET A 106 -2.70 -2.56 -4.49
N SER A 107 -4.01 -2.39 -4.61
CA SER A 107 -4.82 -2.93 -5.71
C SER A 107 -5.57 -1.78 -6.38
N VAL A 108 -5.29 -1.56 -7.67
CA VAL A 108 -5.87 -0.43 -8.41
C VAL A 108 -6.42 -0.93 -9.75
N PHE A 109 -7.61 -0.49 -10.10
CA PHE A 109 -8.19 -0.74 -11.42
C PHE A 109 -8.04 0.51 -12.28
N LEU A 110 -7.43 0.31 -13.45
CA LEU A 110 -7.06 1.37 -14.38
C LEU A 110 -7.84 1.25 -15.67
N THR A 111 -8.17 2.38 -16.27
CA THR A 111 -8.58 2.43 -17.68
C THR A 111 -7.41 2.03 -18.60
N PRO A 112 -7.64 1.72 -19.89
CA PRO A 112 -6.56 1.51 -20.86
C PRO A 112 -5.59 2.69 -20.97
N ASP A 113 -6.03 3.91 -20.59
CA ASP A 113 -5.20 5.11 -20.54
C ASP A 113 -4.49 5.30 -19.19
N LEU A 114 -4.47 4.27 -18.35
CA LEU A 114 -3.79 4.21 -17.04
C LEU A 114 -4.38 5.14 -15.98
N GLU A 115 -5.60 5.60 -16.18
CA GLU A 115 -6.32 6.43 -15.22
C GLU A 115 -7.00 5.57 -14.16
N PRO A 116 -6.76 5.79 -12.85
CA PRO A 116 -7.37 5.00 -11.79
C PRO A 116 -8.85 5.35 -11.61
N PHE A 117 -9.72 4.35 -11.55
CA PHE A 117 -11.16 4.55 -11.33
C PHE A 117 -11.71 3.81 -10.11
N PHE A 118 -11.00 2.77 -9.63
CA PHE A 118 -11.34 2.07 -8.40
C PHE A 118 -10.07 1.53 -7.75
N ALA A 119 -10.04 1.52 -6.42
CA ALA A 119 -8.87 1.04 -5.70
C ALA A 119 -9.22 0.51 -4.30
N GLY A 120 -8.27 -0.24 -3.76
CA GLY A 120 -8.27 -0.71 -2.40
C GLY A 120 -6.92 -1.29 -2.03
N THR A 121 -6.87 -1.93 -0.89
CA THR A 121 -5.68 -2.66 -0.44
C THR A 121 -5.92 -4.17 -0.52
N TYR A 122 -6.07 -4.82 0.59
CA TYR A 122 -6.39 -6.24 0.68
C TYR A 122 -7.90 -6.47 0.60
N TRP A 123 -8.32 -7.53 -0.09
CA TRP A 123 -9.66 -8.10 -0.04
C TRP A 123 -9.59 -9.61 0.23
N PRO A 124 -10.41 -10.13 1.16
CA PRO A 124 -10.47 -11.56 1.44
C PRO A 124 -11.09 -12.32 0.25
N PRO A 125 -10.85 -13.64 0.13
CA PRO A 125 -11.44 -14.46 -0.95
C PRO A 125 -12.98 -14.58 -0.84
N GLN A 126 -13.52 -14.37 0.36
CA GLN A 126 -14.95 -14.35 0.65
C GLN A 126 -15.25 -13.18 1.58
N GLN A 127 -16.50 -12.71 1.60
CA GLN A 127 -16.91 -11.62 2.49
C GLN A 127 -16.58 -11.96 3.96
N ARG A 128 -15.84 -11.09 4.63
CA ARG A 128 -15.40 -11.27 6.02
C ARG A 128 -15.27 -9.92 6.73
N GLY A 129 -15.79 -9.84 7.98
CA GLY A 129 -15.61 -8.65 8.81
C GLY A 129 -16.12 -7.34 8.20
N GLY A 130 -17.19 -7.39 7.42
CA GLY A 130 -17.73 -6.21 6.71
C GLY A 130 -17.01 -5.85 5.39
N MET A 131 -15.90 -6.50 5.07
CA MET A 131 -15.21 -6.34 3.79
C MET A 131 -15.83 -7.26 2.73
N PRO A 132 -16.08 -6.78 1.50
CA PRO A 132 -16.51 -7.63 0.40
C PRO A 132 -15.44 -8.65 0.03
N GLY A 133 -15.84 -9.81 -0.47
CA GLY A 133 -14.93 -10.78 -1.06
C GLY A 133 -14.33 -10.25 -2.37
N PHE A 134 -13.08 -10.64 -2.66
CA PHE A 134 -12.41 -10.19 -3.88
C PHE A 134 -13.21 -10.52 -5.17
N PRO A 135 -13.83 -11.71 -5.35
CA PRO A 135 -14.69 -11.96 -6.49
C PRO A 135 -15.86 -10.97 -6.60
N GLN A 136 -16.45 -10.55 -5.48
CA GLN A 136 -17.54 -9.56 -5.50
C GLN A 136 -17.04 -8.20 -6.01
N VAL A 137 -15.84 -7.80 -5.59
CA VAL A 137 -15.18 -6.58 -6.09
C VAL A 137 -14.91 -6.69 -7.59
N LEU A 138 -14.34 -7.81 -8.05
CA LEU A 138 -14.08 -8.03 -9.47
C LEU A 138 -15.34 -7.93 -10.31
N HIS A 139 -16.42 -8.61 -9.91
CA HIS A 139 -17.70 -8.54 -10.62
C HIS A 139 -18.31 -7.14 -10.64
N ALA A 140 -18.19 -6.37 -9.54
CA ALA A 140 -18.67 -4.99 -9.49
C ALA A 140 -17.87 -4.07 -10.44
N VAL A 141 -16.56 -4.28 -10.55
CA VAL A 141 -15.71 -3.55 -11.49
C VAL A 141 -16.03 -3.92 -12.95
N ILE A 142 -16.21 -5.21 -13.23
CA ILE A 142 -16.61 -5.72 -14.56
C ILE A 142 -17.96 -5.12 -14.98
N ASP A 143 -18.95 -5.15 -14.09
CA ASP A 143 -20.26 -4.54 -14.37
C ASP A 143 -20.13 -3.04 -14.64
N ALA A 144 -19.36 -2.32 -13.81
CA ALA A 144 -19.14 -0.90 -14.00
C ALA A 144 -18.48 -0.59 -15.36
N TRP A 145 -17.46 -1.39 -15.74
CA TRP A 145 -16.77 -1.24 -17.03
C TRP A 145 -17.64 -1.53 -18.23
N ALA A 146 -18.48 -2.57 -18.14
CA ALA A 146 -19.35 -2.99 -19.23
C ALA A 146 -20.58 -2.09 -19.39
N ASN A 147 -21.22 -1.69 -18.28
CA ASN A 147 -22.55 -1.09 -18.30
C ASN A 147 -22.58 0.40 -17.89
N ARG A 148 -21.49 0.92 -17.31
CA ARG A 148 -21.40 2.30 -16.81
C ARG A 148 -20.13 3.00 -17.27
N ARG A 149 -19.67 2.69 -18.49
CA ARG A 149 -18.40 3.13 -19.08
C ARG A 149 -18.18 4.63 -18.99
N GLU A 150 -19.17 5.43 -19.36
CA GLU A 150 -19.06 6.89 -19.34
C GLU A 150 -18.82 7.43 -17.90
N GLN A 151 -19.49 6.83 -16.93
CA GLN A 151 -19.30 7.22 -15.52
C GLN A 151 -17.90 6.85 -15.04
N VAL A 152 -17.43 5.66 -15.39
CA VAL A 152 -16.07 5.18 -15.05
C VAL A 152 -15.02 6.09 -15.65
N THR A 153 -15.12 6.42 -16.94
CA THR A 153 -14.15 7.28 -17.63
C THR A 153 -14.17 8.71 -17.06
N LYS A 154 -15.34 9.26 -16.78
CA LYS A 154 -15.47 10.57 -16.15
C LYS A 154 -14.82 10.60 -14.76
N GLN A 155 -15.11 9.62 -13.92
CA GLN A 155 -14.54 9.50 -12.59
C GLN A 155 -13.02 9.33 -12.65
N ALA A 156 -12.51 8.51 -13.56
CA ALA A 156 -11.07 8.32 -13.76
C ALA A 156 -10.36 9.63 -14.12
N GLY A 157 -10.93 10.41 -15.03
CA GLY A 157 -10.40 11.73 -15.40
C GLY A 157 -10.43 12.72 -14.23
N GLU A 158 -11.50 12.75 -13.42
CA GLU A 158 -11.57 13.60 -12.23
C GLU A 158 -10.51 13.24 -11.18
N ILE A 159 -10.30 11.95 -10.94
CA ILE A 159 -9.25 11.45 -10.03
C ILE A 159 -7.86 11.83 -10.57
N THR A 160 -7.61 11.61 -11.85
CA THR A 160 -6.33 11.94 -12.50
C THR A 160 -6.04 13.44 -12.43
N ALA A 161 -7.04 14.30 -12.64
CA ALA A 161 -6.90 15.74 -12.49
C ALA A 161 -6.56 16.15 -11.06
N ALA A 162 -7.22 15.55 -10.07
CA ALA A 162 -6.96 15.83 -8.65
C ALA A 162 -5.54 15.37 -8.25
N LEU A 163 -5.08 14.21 -8.73
CA LEU A 163 -3.71 13.72 -8.52
C LEU A 163 -2.67 14.67 -9.14
N SER A 164 -2.91 15.11 -10.36
CA SER A 164 -2.02 16.06 -11.05
C SER A 164 -1.89 17.37 -10.28
N GLN A 165 -2.98 17.89 -9.74
CA GLN A 165 -2.96 19.10 -8.91
C GLN A 165 -2.19 18.92 -7.60
N SER A 166 -2.35 17.77 -6.95
CA SER A 166 -1.63 17.48 -5.70
C SER A 166 -0.11 17.35 -5.90
N LEU A 167 0.30 16.79 -7.03
CA LEU A 167 1.72 16.67 -7.40
C LEU A 167 2.34 18.02 -7.76
N VAL A 168 1.59 18.92 -8.41
CA VAL A 168 2.06 20.27 -8.76
C VAL A 168 2.11 21.19 -7.53
N SER A 169 1.23 20.99 -6.55
CA SER A 169 1.23 21.78 -5.30
C SER A 169 2.46 21.50 -4.40
N ALA A 170 3.23 20.46 -4.70
CA ALA A 170 4.55 20.21 -4.12
C ALA A 170 5.66 21.06 -4.75
N SER A 171 5.34 22.21 -5.35
CA SER A 171 6.28 23.12 -6.02
C SER A 171 7.27 23.73 -5.04
N PRO A 172 8.57 23.83 -5.40
CA PRO A 172 9.66 24.23 -4.51
C PRO A 172 9.79 25.74 -4.28
N ASP A 173 8.71 26.50 -4.27
CA ASP A 173 8.75 27.93 -3.89
C ASP A 173 8.96 28.17 -2.39
N GLY A 174 8.93 27.09 -1.60
CA GLY A 174 9.43 27.10 -0.23
C GLY A 174 10.95 26.99 -0.24
N GLY A 175 11.66 27.97 0.27
CA GLY A 175 13.11 27.88 0.50
C GLY A 175 13.51 26.57 1.22
N PRO A 176 14.79 26.35 1.52
CA PRO A 176 15.24 25.14 2.19
C PRO A 176 14.44 24.89 3.47
N PRO A 177 14.12 23.62 3.81
CA PRO A 177 13.40 23.32 5.04
C PRO A 177 14.06 23.99 6.25
N THR A 178 13.28 24.74 7.00
CA THR A 178 13.73 25.41 8.23
C THR A 178 13.51 24.53 9.46
N ASP A 179 14.12 24.87 10.58
CA ASP A 179 13.92 24.19 11.86
C ASP A 179 12.43 24.16 12.27
N ALA A 180 11.65 25.18 11.88
CA ALA A 180 10.23 25.24 12.13
C ALA A 180 9.44 24.05 11.53
N VAL A 181 9.88 23.50 10.41
CA VAL A 181 9.27 22.30 9.80
C VAL A 181 9.48 21.08 10.70
N LEU A 182 10.67 20.92 11.26
CA LEU A 182 11.00 19.83 12.18
C LEU A 182 10.21 19.95 13.49
N GLU A 183 10.12 21.16 14.04
CA GLU A 183 9.34 21.45 15.25
C GLU A 183 7.85 21.18 15.03
N GLN A 184 7.30 21.60 13.89
CA GLN A 184 5.91 21.34 13.52
C GLN A 184 5.64 19.85 13.38
N ALA A 185 6.56 19.09 12.78
CA ALA A 185 6.44 17.62 12.64
C ALA A 185 6.46 16.95 14.03
N ALA A 186 7.42 17.31 14.90
CA ALA A 186 7.50 16.80 16.27
C ALA A 186 6.23 17.13 17.09
N HIS A 187 5.69 18.35 16.93
CA HIS A 187 4.44 18.74 17.58
C HIS A 187 3.24 17.93 17.07
N THR A 188 3.20 17.64 15.77
CA THR A 188 2.14 16.79 15.18
C THR A 188 2.21 15.38 15.72
N LEU A 189 3.40 14.78 15.79
CA LEU A 189 3.62 13.47 16.42
C LEU A 189 3.19 13.46 17.89
N GLY A 190 3.50 14.51 18.64
CA GLY A 190 3.08 14.65 20.04
C GLY A 190 1.57 14.63 20.24
N ARG A 191 0.78 15.16 19.29
CA ARG A 191 -0.68 15.09 19.31
C ARG A 191 -1.24 13.72 18.99
N MET A 192 -0.48 12.93 18.25
CA MET A 192 -0.86 11.57 17.83
C MET A 192 -0.33 10.50 18.79
N PHE A 193 0.52 10.88 19.74
CA PHE A 193 1.21 9.95 20.62
C PHE A 193 0.24 9.24 21.58
N ASP A 194 0.34 7.92 21.61
CA ASP A 194 -0.40 7.08 22.55
C ASP A 194 0.41 6.91 23.83
N ARG A 195 -0.04 7.58 24.91
CA ARG A 195 0.65 7.55 26.21
C ARG A 195 0.52 6.23 26.95
N HIS A 196 -0.40 5.36 26.52
CA HIS A 196 -0.62 4.09 27.20
C HIS A 196 0.16 2.95 26.55
N TYR A 197 0.07 2.83 25.25
CA TYR A 197 0.69 1.73 24.48
C TYR A 197 1.91 2.13 23.66
N GLY A 198 2.30 3.37 23.69
CA GLY A 198 3.37 3.91 22.83
C GLY A 198 2.96 3.99 21.35
N GLY A 199 3.87 4.54 20.53
CA GLY A 199 3.63 4.75 19.11
C GLY A 199 2.64 5.89 18.81
N PHE A 200 2.23 6.01 17.54
CA PHE A 200 1.48 7.16 17.03
C PHE A 200 0.19 6.71 16.36
N GLY A 201 -0.90 7.46 16.56
CA GLY A 201 -2.21 7.20 15.98
C GLY A 201 -3.01 6.12 16.72
N ALA A 202 -4.06 5.63 16.07
CA ALA A 202 -4.92 4.56 16.57
C ALA A 202 -4.45 3.18 16.08
N ALA A 203 -4.86 2.12 16.77
CA ALA A 203 -4.59 0.75 16.32
C ALA A 203 -5.29 0.44 14.99
N PRO A 204 -4.67 -0.37 14.10
CA PRO A 204 -3.34 -1.00 14.23
C PRO A 204 -2.19 -0.03 14.02
N LYS A 205 -1.12 -0.16 14.82
CA LYS A 205 0.07 0.72 14.74
C LYS A 205 1.27 -0.03 14.15
N PHE A 206 2.12 0.72 13.46
CA PHE A 206 3.40 0.25 12.95
C PHE A 206 4.55 0.91 13.72
N PRO A 207 5.76 0.34 13.69
CA PRO A 207 6.92 0.87 14.43
C PRO A 207 7.32 2.31 14.11
N HIS A 208 7.07 2.79 12.89
CA HIS A 208 7.40 4.16 12.45
C HIS A 208 8.81 4.65 12.83
N PRO A 209 9.89 3.93 12.43
CA PRO A 209 11.26 4.24 12.88
C PRO A 209 11.73 5.63 12.44
N MET A 210 11.19 6.17 11.35
CA MET A 210 11.52 7.52 10.89
C MET A 210 10.99 8.61 11.84
N ASP A 211 9.78 8.39 12.39
CA ASP A 211 9.18 9.31 13.35
C ASP A 211 9.96 9.31 14.68
N LEU A 212 10.35 8.13 15.15
CA LEU A 212 11.20 8.00 16.34
C LEU A 212 12.58 8.66 16.13
N ARG A 213 13.18 8.49 14.94
CA ARG A 213 14.46 9.17 14.61
C ARG A 213 14.31 10.68 14.53
N LEU A 214 13.19 11.18 14.02
CA LEU A 214 12.90 12.62 14.01
C LEU A 214 12.85 13.15 15.44
N LEU A 215 12.06 12.52 16.32
CA LEU A 215 11.92 12.93 17.73
C LEU A 215 13.26 12.89 18.48
N LEU A 216 14.10 11.88 18.29
CA LEU A 216 15.45 11.84 18.88
C LEU A 216 16.31 13.02 18.42
N ARG A 217 16.25 13.36 17.12
CA ARG A 217 17.01 14.49 16.58
C ARG A 217 16.49 15.84 17.07
N THR A 218 15.17 16.00 17.17
CA THR A 218 14.59 17.24 17.73
C THR A 218 14.89 17.37 19.21
N ALA A 219 14.81 16.29 20.00
CA ALA A 219 15.22 16.27 21.38
C ALA A 219 16.70 16.69 21.56
N GLN A 220 17.60 16.15 20.75
CA GLN A 220 19.04 16.50 20.79
C GLN A 220 19.32 17.96 20.42
N ARG A 221 18.59 18.51 19.42
CA ARG A 221 18.80 19.89 18.94
C ARG A 221 18.20 20.96 19.86
N SER A 222 16.98 20.75 20.34
CA SER A 222 16.18 21.72 21.04
C SER A 222 16.10 21.50 22.56
N GLY A 223 16.62 20.35 23.04
CA GLY A 223 16.52 19.96 24.44
C GLY A 223 15.12 19.57 24.91
N ARG A 224 14.20 19.27 23.99
CA ARG A 224 12.81 18.90 24.29
C ARG A 224 12.75 17.49 24.89
N LEU A 225 12.55 17.42 26.20
CA LEU A 225 12.48 16.14 26.92
C LEU A 225 11.27 15.32 26.54
N ASP A 226 10.14 15.95 26.18
CA ASP A 226 8.92 15.28 25.74
C ASP A 226 9.16 14.40 24.48
N ASP A 227 9.97 14.89 23.53
CA ASP A 227 10.30 14.16 22.31
C ASP A 227 11.13 12.89 22.64
N LEU A 228 12.03 13.00 23.60
CA LEU A 228 12.81 11.86 24.09
C LEU A 228 11.92 10.87 24.85
N GLU A 229 11.04 11.36 25.71
CA GLU A 229 10.12 10.52 26.50
C GLU A 229 9.18 9.71 25.59
N MET A 230 8.58 10.34 24.57
CA MET A 230 7.74 9.65 23.58
C MET A 230 8.50 8.54 22.88
N THR A 231 9.76 8.79 22.49
CA THR A 231 10.60 7.80 21.80
C THR A 231 10.93 6.64 22.72
N VAL A 232 11.42 6.91 23.93
CA VAL A 232 11.80 5.87 24.90
C VAL A 232 10.59 5.01 25.28
N HIS A 233 9.44 5.63 25.54
CA HIS A 233 8.23 4.91 25.85
C HIS A 233 7.77 4.00 24.71
N SER A 234 7.78 4.49 23.46
CA SER A 234 7.44 3.70 22.28
C SER A 234 8.36 2.49 22.11
N LEU A 235 9.66 2.70 22.22
CA LEU A 235 10.65 1.62 22.13
C LEU A 235 10.52 0.60 23.28
N ALA A 236 10.24 1.05 24.49
CA ALA A 236 10.00 0.16 25.64
C ALA A 236 8.75 -0.70 25.44
N CYS A 237 7.66 -0.13 24.91
CA CYS A 237 6.46 -0.87 24.57
C CYS A 237 6.71 -1.88 23.44
N MET A 238 7.50 -1.53 22.42
CA MET A 238 7.88 -2.46 21.36
C MET A 238 8.73 -3.61 21.90
N ALA A 239 9.71 -3.34 22.74
CA ALA A 239 10.60 -4.33 23.36
C ALA A 239 9.84 -5.29 24.30
N ALA A 240 8.80 -4.79 24.97
CA ALA A 240 7.93 -5.61 25.84
C ALA A 240 6.83 -6.34 25.05
N GLY A 241 6.59 -5.96 23.79
CA GLY A 241 5.57 -6.52 22.92
C GLY A 241 6.05 -7.70 22.07
N GLY A 242 5.11 -8.33 21.37
CA GLY A 242 5.40 -9.52 20.56
C GLY A 242 6.12 -9.24 19.23
N ILE A 243 6.40 -7.98 18.88
CA ILE A 243 7.23 -7.66 17.70
C ILE A 243 8.74 -7.81 18.00
N HIS A 244 9.10 -7.99 19.26
CA HIS A 244 10.48 -8.21 19.68
C HIS A 244 10.77 -9.71 19.76
N ASP A 245 11.75 -10.15 18.98
CA ASP A 245 12.29 -11.51 19.10
C ASP A 245 13.16 -11.62 20.34
N HIS A 246 12.60 -12.19 21.40
CA HIS A 246 13.29 -12.37 22.68
C HIS A 246 14.46 -13.37 22.64
N LEU A 247 14.59 -14.17 21.55
CA LEU A 247 15.69 -15.11 21.36
C LEU A 247 16.76 -14.54 20.42
N GLY A 248 16.37 -13.94 19.29
CA GLY A 248 17.29 -13.34 18.33
C GLY A 248 17.71 -11.91 18.68
N GLY A 249 16.97 -11.23 19.54
CA GLY A 249 17.25 -9.84 19.94
C GLY A 249 16.88 -8.81 18.89
N ASP A 250 16.06 -9.18 17.91
CA ASP A 250 15.67 -8.35 16.78
C ASP A 250 14.21 -7.91 16.87
N VAL A 251 13.83 -6.89 16.12
CA VAL A 251 12.42 -6.47 15.97
C VAL A 251 11.89 -6.97 14.63
N ASN A 252 10.94 -7.91 14.67
CA ASN A 252 10.29 -8.41 13.47
C ASN A 252 9.02 -7.62 13.15
N PRO A 253 9.03 -6.67 12.20
CA PRO A 253 7.85 -5.89 11.86
C PRO A 253 6.75 -6.71 11.17
N LEU A 254 7.05 -7.92 10.70
CA LEU A 254 6.07 -8.79 10.03
C LEU A 254 5.21 -9.55 11.03
N GLU A 255 5.77 -9.99 12.15
CA GLU A 255 5.00 -10.62 13.23
C GLU A 255 4.12 -9.61 13.99
N GLY A 256 4.49 -8.34 13.97
CA GLY A 256 3.72 -7.26 14.58
C GLY A 256 2.28 -7.13 14.09
N ILE A 257 1.97 -7.63 12.92
CA ILE A 257 0.60 -7.55 12.37
C ILE A 257 -0.35 -8.55 13.04
N SER A 258 0.11 -9.74 13.38
CA SER A 258 -0.66 -10.69 14.18
C SER A 258 -0.61 -10.37 15.69
N VAL A 259 0.37 -9.62 16.13
CA VAL A 259 0.62 -9.25 17.53
C VAL A 259 -0.03 -7.91 17.92
N ILE A 260 -0.46 -7.11 16.95
CA ILE A 260 -1.33 -5.95 17.18
C ILE A 260 -2.63 -6.37 17.93
N GLU A 261 -3.05 -7.61 17.79
CA GLU A 261 -4.12 -8.19 18.63
C GLU A 261 -3.67 -8.51 20.06
N ILE A 262 -2.37 -8.63 20.35
CA ILE A 262 -1.85 -9.18 21.61
C ILE A 262 -1.22 -8.13 22.54
N GLY A 263 -0.86 -6.94 22.08
CA GLY A 263 -0.14 -5.99 22.95
C GLY A 263 -0.29 -4.51 22.70
N LEU A 264 -0.91 -4.11 21.62
CA LEU A 264 -1.19 -2.71 21.29
C LEU A 264 -2.71 -2.54 21.08
N LYS A 265 -3.50 -2.81 22.14
CA LYS A 265 -4.93 -2.48 22.12
C LYS A 265 -5.13 -0.99 22.01
#